data_60f84bca751482d3e9cf56498cb97d3b
#
_entry.id   60f84bca751482d3e9cf56498cb97d3b
#
_cell.length_a   1.000
_cell.length_b   1.000
_cell.length_c   1.000
_cell.angle_alpha   90.00
_cell.angle_beta   90.00
_cell.angle_gamma   90.00
#
_symmetry.space_group_name_H-M   'P 1'
#
loop_
_entity.id
_entity.type
_entity.pdbx_description
1 polymer ?
#
loop_
_entity_poly.entity_id
_entity_poly.type
_entity_poly.pdbx_seq_one_letter_code
_entity_poly.pdbx_strand_id
1 'polypeptide(L)'
;MKIFLMSLIVSAILITPTIQAAGNAADFDQTSWNQKMSEFTKMTGRTFEYSVSGYRIQLHFDSEDSIAWERLEAPDGSAGLKGTQMVDRQNVHPGIFLMAWTEQDGTHVVDVVDTQRMELFANFVTADGQRFQAQAQMSELN
;
A
#
# COMPACT_ATOMS: atom_id res chain seq x y z
N MET A 1 -58.69 -11.53 -28.98
CA MET A 1 -58.00 -12.15 -27.82
C MET A 1 -56.95 -11.17 -27.32
N LYS A 2 -57.24 -10.42 -26.24
CA LYS A 2 -56.36 -9.38 -25.66
C LYS A 2 -55.56 -10.05 -24.54
N ILE A 3 -54.23 -10.12 -24.70
CA ILE A 3 -53.31 -10.61 -23.69
C ILE A 3 -52.94 -9.45 -22.78
N PHE A 4 -53.37 -9.50 -21.51
CA PHE A 4 -52.96 -8.59 -20.47
C PHE A 4 -51.57 -8.99 -19.96
N LEU A 5 -50.57 -8.15 -20.18
CA LEU A 5 -49.25 -8.28 -19.55
C LEU A 5 -49.34 -7.66 -18.16
N MET A 6 -49.32 -8.48 -17.12
CA MET A 6 -49.19 -8.05 -15.74
C MET A 6 -47.71 -7.78 -15.46
N SER A 7 -47.34 -6.50 -15.30
CA SER A 7 -46.03 -6.10 -14.85
C SER A 7 -45.91 -6.31 -13.35
N LEU A 8 -45.05 -7.24 -12.93
CA LEU A 8 -44.72 -7.49 -11.52
C LEU A 8 -43.61 -6.53 -11.12
N ILE A 9 -43.94 -5.48 -10.38
CA ILE A 9 -42.94 -4.60 -9.76
C ILE A 9 -42.42 -5.28 -8.50
N VAL A 10 -41.23 -5.85 -8.58
CA VAL A 10 -40.50 -6.32 -7.40
C VAL A 10 -39.79 -5.14 -6.75
N SER A 11 -40.36 -4.64 -5.67
CA SER A 11 -39.69 -3.64 -4.81
C SER A 11 -38.61 -4.35 -3.99
N ALA A 12 -37.35 -4.18 -4.37
CA ALA A 12 -36.21 -4.60 -3.55
C ALA A 12 -36.09 -3.64 -2.36
N ILE A 13 -36.42 -4.13 -1.16
CA ILE A 13 -36.14 -3.42 0.09
C ILE A 13 -34.65 -3.58 0.36
N LEU A 14 -33.87 -2.52 0.13
CA LEU A 14 -32.48 -2.43 0.56
C LEU A 14 -32.46 -2.27 2.09
N ILE A 15 -32.26 -3.39 2.81
CA ILE A 15 -31.96 -3.35 4.24
C ILE A 15 -30.47 -3.02 4.34
N THR A 16 -30.15 -1.75 4.55
CA THR A 16 -28.79 -1.33 4.96
C THR A 16 -28.61 -1.72 6.44
N PRO A 17 -27.65 -2.60 6.77
CA PRO A 17 -27.35 -2.84 8.17
C PRO A 17 -26.77 -1.57 8.78
N THR A 18 -27.52 -0.94 9.67
CA THR A 18 -26.99 0.11 10.52
C THR A 18 -26.11 -0.56 11.55
N ILE A 19 -24.78 -0.52 11.36
CA ILE A 19 -23.84 -0.92 12.40
C ILE A 19 -23.88 0.17 13.46
N GLN A 20 -24.67 -0.06 14.48
CA GLN A 20 -24.70 0.78 15.67
C GLN A 20 -23.51 0.36 16.54
N ALA A 21 -22.42 1.09 16.45
CA ALA A 21 -21.28 0.94 17.34
C ALA A 21 -21.73 1.35 18.76
N ALA A 22 -22.11 0.38 19.58
CA ALA A 22 -22.30 0.58 21.00
C ALA A 22 -20.94 0.58 21.68
N GLY A 23 -20.48 1.71 22.12
CA GLY A 23 -19.28 1.90 22.93
C GLY A 23 -18.97 3.38 23.02
N ASN A 24 -18.77 3.90 24.20
CA ASN A 24 -18.22 5.23 24.44
C ASN A 24 -16.87 5.31 23.71
N ALA A 25 -16.88 5.71 22.43
CA ALA A 25 -15.68 6.22 21.79
C ALA A 25 -15.32 7.47 22.60
N ALA A 26 -14.30 7.37 23.45
CA ALA A 26 -13.61 8.54 23.95
C ALA A 26 -13.41 9.44 22.74
N ASP A 27 -13.74 10.73 22.87
CA ASP A 27 -13.73 11.73 21.80
C ASP A 27 -12.47 11.56 20.96
N PHE A 28 -12.60 10.79 19.84
CA PHE A 28 -11.51 10.58 18.93
C PHE A 28 -11.30 11.89 18.17
N ASP A 29 -10.29 12.64 18.57
CA ASP A 29 -9.94 13.89 17.91
C ASP A 29 -9.37 13.60 16.51
N GLN A 30 -10.27 13.55 15.54
CA GLN A 30 -9.95 13.32 14.13
C GLN A 30 -8.94 14.35 13.59
N THR A 31 -8.98 15.58 14.09
CA THR A 31 -8.09 16.66 13.64
C THR A 31 -6.65 16.37 14.10
N SER A 32 -6.49 16.07 15.38
CA SER A 32 -5.17 15.69 15.93
C SER A 32 -4.63 14.42 15.29
N TRP A 33 -5.49 13.43 15.02
CA TRP A 33 -5.12 12.22 14.30
C TRP A 33 -4.63 12.52 12.90
N ASN A 34 -5.39 13.30 12.12
CA ASN A 34 -5.03 13.65 10.75
C ASN A 34 -3.71 14.45 10.69
N GLN A 35 -3.50 15.36 11.65
CA GLN A 35 -2.26 16.11 11.74
C GLN A 35 -1.06 15.17 12.02
N LYS A 36 -1.17 14.27 13.00
CA LYS A 36 -0.13 13.27 13.29
C LYS A 36 0.13 12.37 12.08
N MET A 37 -0.93 11.91 11.40
CA MET A 37 -0.81 11.12 10.19
C MET A 37 0.00 11.86 9.11
N SER A 38 -0.28 13.14 8.91
CA SER A 38 0.40 13.99 7.93
C SER A 38 1.88 14.20 8.28
N GLU A 39 2.21 14.48 9.53
CA GLU A 39 3.57 14.75 9.97
C GLU A 39 4.47 13.51 9.91
N PHE A 40 3.97 12.36 10.40
CA PHE A 40 4.75 11.13 10.48
C PHE A 40 4.86 10.36 9.15
N THR A 41 4.04 10.66 8.19
CA THR A 41 3.99 9.93 6.91
C THR A 41 4.52 10.72 5.73
N LYS A 42 5.11 11.91 5.96
CA LYS A 42 5.78 12.66 4.90
C LYS A 42 7.02 11.89 4.44
N MET A 43 6.94 11.34 3.23
CA MET A 43 8.00 10.51 2.65
C MET A 43 8.80 11.22 1.57
N THR A 44 8.23 12.24 0.92
CA THR A 44 8.86 12.97 -0.19
C THR A 44 10.25 13.46 0.17
N GLY A 45 11.24 13.10 -0.65
CA GLY A 45 12.64 13.43 -0.50
C GLY A 45 13.43 12.47 0.38
N ARG A 46 12.80 11.47 1.01
CA ARG A 46 13.49 10.48 1.85
C ARG A 46 14.00 9.32 0.99
N THR A 47 15.13 8.78 1.39
CA THR A 47 15.76 7.62 0.73
C THR A 47 15.99 6.52 1.76
N PHE A 48 15.65 5.30 1.40
CA PHE A 48 15.82 4.11 2.25
C PHE A 48 16.61 3.05 1.50
N GLU A 49 17.29 2.22 2.26
CA GLU A 49 17.95 1.02 1.77
C GLU A 49 17.48 -0.18 2.59
N TYR A 50 17.28 -1.31 1.94
CA TYR A 50 16.94 -2.58 2.58
C TYR A 50 17.50 -3.77 1.80
N SER A 51 17.63 -4.90 2.49
CA SER A 51 18.07 -6.15 1.88
C SER A 51 17.05 -7.25 2.10
N VAL A 52 16.73 -7.99 1.04
CA VAL A 52 15.81 -9.11 1.06
C VAL A 52 16.23 -10.18 0.06
N SER A 53 16.32 -11.43 0.50
CA SER A 53 16.64 -12.58 -0.37
C SER A 53 17.89 -12.41 -1.25
N GLY A 54 18.90 -11.69 -0.75
CA GLY A 54 20.15 -11.41 -1.47
C GLY A 54 20.09 -10.17 -2.39
N TYR A 55 18.95 -9.55 -2.54
CA TYR A 55 18.84 -8.23 -3.18
C TYR A 55 19.10 -7.14 -2.16
N ARG A 56 19.86 -6.11 -2.53
CA ARG A 56 19.98 -4.85 -1.81
C ARG A 56 19.38 -3.75 -2.68
N ILE A 57 18.36 -3.11 -2.17
CA ILE A 57 17.51 -2.19 -2.91
C ILE A 57 17.54 -0.82 -2.23
N GLN A 58 17.75 0.23 -3.02
CA GLN A 58 17.56 1.60 -2.61
C GLN A 58 16.20 2.08 -3.13
N LEU A 59 15.46 2.78 -2.27
CA LEU A 59 14.14 3.34 -2.55
C LEU A 59 14.13 4.81 -2.21
N HIS A 60 13.85 5.67 -3.18
CA HIS A 60 13.70 7.12 -2.99
C HIS A 60 12.26 7.52 -3.25
N PHE A 61 11.70 8.35 -2.39
CA PHE A 61 10.35 8.90 -2.56
C PHE A 61 10.42 10.24 -3.28
N ASP A 62 10.14 10.24 -4.59
CA ASP A 62 10.10 11.45 -5.42
C ASP A 62 8.91 12.35 -5.02
N SER A 63 7.78 11.72 -4.67
CA SER A 63 6.57 12.38 -4.19
C SER A 63 5.80 11.44 -3.23
N GLU A 64 4.59 11.81 -2.84
CA GLU A 64 3.73 10.97 -1.99
C GLU A 64 3.19 9.71 -2.72
N ASP A 65 3.19 9.72 -4.05
CA ASP A 65 2.65 8.69 -4.94
C ASP A 65 3.66 8.20 -6.00
N SER A 66 4.93 8.57 -5.89
CA SER A 66 5.98 8.16 -6.83
C SER A 66 7.26 7.79 -6.09
N ILE A 67 7.81 6.64 -6.45
CA ILE A 67 9.08 6.13 -5.96
C ILE A 67 10.06 5.91 -7.10
N ALA A 68 11.35 6.23 -6.87
CA ALA A 68 12.46 5.76 -7.67
C ALA A 68 13.16 4.63 -6.90
N TRP A 69 13.55 3.59 -7.61
CA TRP A 69 14.22 2.44 -7.03
C TRP A 69 15.49 2.06 -7.82
N GLU A 70 16.46 1.48 -7.11
CA GLU A 70 17.67 0.92 -7.71
C GLU A 70 18.05 -0.37 -6.99
N ARG A 71 18.39 -1.43 -7.76
CA ARG A 71 18.98 -2.67 -7.26
C ARG A 71 20.48 -2.49 -7.14
N LEU A 72 20.98 -2.25 -5.95
CA LEU A 72 22.41 -2.08 -5.70
C LEU A 72 23.16 -3.41 -5.76
N GLU A 73 22.52 -4.49 -5.29
CA GLU A 73 23.00 -5.87 -5.38
C GLU A 73 21.84 -6.78 -5.80
N ALA A 74 22.14 -7.80 -6.60
CA ALA A 74 21.14 -8.76 -7.06
C ALA A 74 21.81 -10.11 -7.41
N PRO A 75 21.33 -11.24 -6.89
CA PRO A 75 21.90 -12.55 -7.13
C PRO A 75 21.68 -13.07 -8.56
N ASP A 76 20.69 -12.52 -9.27
CA ASP A 76 20.34 -12.87 -10.65
C ASP A 76 21.08 -12.03 -11.71
N GLY A 77 22.04 -11.18 -11.28
CA GLY A 77 22.81 -10.31 -12.18
C GLY A 77 22.09 -9.01 -12.57
N SER A 78 20.92 -8.72 -11.99
CA SER A 78 20.17 -7.50 -12.27
C SER A 78 20.62 -6.28 -11.43
N ALA A 79 21.79 -6.34 -10.79
CA ALA A 79 22.38 -5.19 -10.12
C ALA A 79 22.57 -4.00 -11.07
N GLY A 80 22.28 -2.79 -10.60
CA GLY A 80 22.30 -1.56 -11.41
C GLY A 80 21.01 -1.29 -12.18
N LEU A 81 20.02 -2.20 -12.19
CA LEU A 81 18.69 -1.86 -12.69
C LEU A 81 18.01 -0.85 -11.77
N LYS A 82 17.38 0.12 -12.39
CA LYS A 82 16.64 1.18 -11.70
C LYS A 82 15.44 1.64 -12.51
N GLY A 83 14.49 2.25 -11.83
CA GLY A 83 13.29 2.76 -12.46
C GLY A 83 12.51 3.67 -11.52
N THR A 84 11.41 4.20 -12.05
CA THR A 84 10.42 4.97 -11.30
C THR A 84 9.07 4.27 -11.39
N GLN A 85 8.34 4.28 -10.29
CA GLN A 85 7.05 3.64 -10.18
C GLN A 85 6.04 4.58 -9.53
N MET A 86 4.85 4.71 -10.14
CA MET A 86 3.70 5.29 -9.48
C MET A 86 3.11 4.27 -8.52
N VAL A 87 2.76 4.71 -7.33
CA VAL A 87 2.23 3.85 -6.27
C VAL A 87 0.92 4.40 -5.73
N ASP A 88 -0.05 3.51 -5.48
CA ASP A 88 -1.21 3.82 -4.67
C ASP A 88 -0.79 3.75 -3.20
N ARG A 89 -0.89 4.87 -2.49
CA ARG A 89 -0.47 4.94 -1.10
C ARG A 89 -1.63 5.18 -0.16
N GLN A 90 -1.67 4.42 0.93
CA GLN A 90 -2.64 4.57 1.99
C GLN A 90 -1.96 4.65 3.35
N ASN A 91 -2.15 5.75 4.07
CA ASN A 91 -1.70 5.86 5.46
C ASN A 91 -2.59 5.01 6.36
N VAL A 92 -1.99 4.13 7.14
CA VAL A 92 -2.67 3.20 8.06
C VAL A 92 -2.60 3.69 9.50
N HIS A 93 -1.42 4.21 9.89
CA HIS A 93 -1.14 4.72 11.23
C HIS A 93 -0.01 5.76 11.11
N PRO A 94 0.17 6.71 12.07
CA PRO A 94 1.37 7.55 12.08
C PRO A 94 2.64 6.72 11.91
N GLY A 95 3.40 7.00 10.84
CA GLY A 95 4.62 6.27 10.48
C GLY A 95 4.41 4.90 9.81
N ILE A 96 3.16 4.46 9.62
CA ILE A 96 2.87 3.20 8.92
C ILE A 96 1.97 3.48 7.72
N PHE A 97 2.39 3.05 6.54
CA PHE A 97 1.61 3.16 5.32
C PHE A 97 1.74 1.92 4.44
N LEU A 98 0.74 1.74 3.59
CA LEU A 98 0.70 0.73 2.55
C LEU A 98 1.02 1.41 1.22
N MET A 99 1.81 0.75 0.37
CA MET A 99 2.02 1.09 -1.03
C MET A 99 1.61 -0.09 -1.89
N ALA A 100 0.95 0.18 -3.01
CA ALA A 100 0.60 -0.86 -3.98
C ALA A 100 0.85 -0.36 -5.40
N TRP A 101 1.34 -1.27 -6.26
CA TRP A 101 1.54 -0.99 -7.69
C TRP A 101 1.53 -2.28 -8.50
N THR A 102 1.54 -2.12 -9.81
CA THR A 102 1.72 -3.24 -10.75
C THR A 102 2.94 -2.97 -11.61
N GLU A 103 3.86 -3.92 -11.65
CA GLU A 103 5.05 -3.87 -12.49
C GLU A 103 4.70 -4.13 -13.97
N GLN A 104 5.64 -3.82 -14.87
CA GLN A 104 5.41 -3.99 -16.32
C GLN A 104 5.18 -5.44 -16.73
N ASP A 105 5.73 -6.39 -15.98
CA ASP A 105 5.54 -7.83 -16.19
C ASP A 105 4.20 -8.37 -15.65
N GLY A 106 3.38 -7.51 -15.07
CA GLY A 106 2.10 -7.86 -14.45
C GLY A 106 2.20 -8.34 -13.00
N THR A 107 3.37 -8.26 -12.37
CA THR A 107 3.53 -8.53 -10.94
C THR A 107 2.83 -7.44 -10.12
N HIS A 108 1.93 -7.85 -9.23
CA HIS A 108 1.30 -6.96 -8.26
C HIS A 108 2.11 -6.95 -6.96
N VAL A 109 2.47 -5.76 -6.50
CA VAL A 109 3.23 -5.55 -5.27
C VAL A 109 2.37 -4.80 -4.27
N VAL A 110 2.42 -5.23 -3.01
CA VAL A 110 1.82 -4.55 -1.87
C VAL A 110 2.83 -4.55 -0.74
N ASP A 111 3.33 -3.37 -0.42
CA ASP A 111 4.29 -3.17 0.66
C ASP A 111 3.64 -2.44 1.83
N VAL A 112 3.94 -2.90 3.05
CA VAL A 112 3.65 -2.16 4.28
C VAL A 112 4.98 -1.65 4.83
N VAL A 113 5.08 -0.35 5.01
CA VAL A 113 6.27 0.34 5.52
C VAL A 113 5.99 0.86 6.91
N ASP A 114 6.79 0.43 7.89
CA ASP A 114 6.80 0.96 9.27
C ASP A 114 8.07 1.80 9.46
N THR A 115 7.94 3.12 9.38
CA THR A 115 9.07 4.05 9.55
C THR A 115 9.49 4.24 11.00
N GLN A 116 8.70 3.78 11.98
CA GLN A 116 9.05 3.84 13.39
C GLN A 116 9.96 2.69 13.78
N ARG A 117 9.70 1.49 13.22
CA ARG A 117 10.53 0.30 13.40
C ARG A 117 11.56 0.11 12.31
N MET A 118 11.46 0.90 11.24
CA MET A 118 12.29 0.77 10.05
C MET A 118 12.16 -0.63 9.43
N GLU A 119 10.92 -1.09 9.25
CA GLU A 119 10.59 -2.40 8.71
C GLU A 119 9.76 -2.26 7.44
N LEU A 120 10.03 -3.16 6.50
CA LEU A 120 9.26 -3.35 5.26
C LEU A 120 8.69 -4.76 5.25
N PHE A 121 7.40 -4.87 4.96
CA PHE A 121 6.71 -6.14 4.72
C PHE A 121 6.22 -6.12 3.27
N ALA A 122 6.85 -6.90 2.41
CA ALA A 122 6.53 -6.97 1.00
C ALA A 122 5.71 -8.21 0.68
N ASN A 123 4.68 -8.03 -0.14
CA ASN A 123 3.87 -9.11 -0.69
C ASN A 123 3.77 -8.90 -2.20
N PHE A 124 4.10 -9.91 -3.00
CA PHE A 124 3.93 -9.83 -4.44
C PHE A 124 3.26 -11.08 -4.99
N VAL A 125 2.45 -10.84 -6.02
CA VAL A 125 1.78 -11.87 -6.80
C VAL A 125 2.23 -11.68 -8.25
N THR A 126 2.99 -12.64 -8.76
CA THR A 126 3.47 -12.63 -10.15
C THR A 126 2.31 -12.81 -11.14
N ALA A 127 2.52 -12.46 -12.40
CA ALA A 127 1.50 -12.57 -13.45
C ALA A 127 0.95 -14.01 -13.62
N ASP A 128 1.74 -15.04 -13.29
CA ASP A 128 1.31 -16.45 -13.29
C ASP A 128 0.66 -16.90 -11.95
N GLY A 129 0.46 -15.96 -11.00
CA GLY A 129 -0.26 -16.19 -9.76
C GLY A 129 0.57 -16.75 -8.61
N GLN A 130 1.89 -16.84 -8.73
CA GLN A 130 2.76 -17.21 -7.60
C GLN A 130 2.79 -16.09 -6.56
N ARG A 131 2.84 -16.47 -5.29
CA ARG A 131 2.80 -15.52 -4.16
C ARG A 131 4.10 -15.59 -3.38
N PHE A 132 4.64 -14.42 -3.08
CA PHE A 132 5.85 -14.26 -2.30
C PHE A 132 5.61 -13.28 -1.17
N GLN A 133 6.25 -13.54 -0.03
CA GLN A 133 6.27 -12.65 1.12
C GLN A 133 7.70 -12.48 1.58
N ALA A 134 8.04 -11.26 1.95
CA ALA A 134 9.35 -10.94 2.48
C ALA A 134 9.22 -9.89 3.59
N GLN A 135 10.16 -9.91 4.52
CA GLN A 135 10.34 -8.88 5.53
C GLN A 135 11.78 -8.42 5.49
N ALA A 136 11.99 -7.13 5.60
CA ALA A 136 13.32 -6.53 5.62
C ALA A 136 13.41 -5.43 6.68
N GLN A 137 14.59 -5.31 7.29
CA GLN A 137 14.97 -4.13 8.05
C GLN A 137 15.41 -3.05 7.06
N MET A 138 14.92 -1.84 7.24
CA MET A 138 15.31 -0.68 6.43
C MET A 138 16.32 0.18 7.17
N SER A 139 17.09 0.96 6.43
CA SER A 139 17.87 2.10 6.94
C SER A 139 17.58 3.34 6.09
N GLU A 140 17.42 4.49 6.74
CA GLU A 140 17.28 5.77 6.04
C GLU A 140 18.65 6.31 5.70
N LEU A 141 18.83 6.72 4.45
CA LEU A 141 20.05 7.37 3.96
C LEU A 141 19.88 8.89 4.07
N ASN A 142 20.85 9.55 4.69
CA ASN A 142 20.91 11.01 4.85
C ASN A 142 21.56 11.67 3.65
#